data_d5b1957cad363034fe24dac52bcdc56c
#
_entry.id   d5b1957cad363034fe24dac52bcdc56c
#
_cell.length_a   1.000
_cell.length_b   1.000
_cell.length_c   1.000
_cell.angle_alpha   90.00
_cell.angle_beta   90.00
_cell.angle_gamma   90.00
#
_symmetry.space_group_name_H-M   'P 1'
#
loop_
_entity.id
_entity.type
_entity.pdbx_description
1 polymer ?
#
loop_
_entity_poly.entity_id
_entity_poly.type
_entity_poly.pdbx_seq_one_letter_code
_entity_poly.pdbx_strand_id
1 'polypeptide(L)'
;MLYCENGHKLSFCPQEKAGVNLDHYKCHHFGRAGDTCSGGHYLRKEVLENLILNELQELINSFQINEADLLQRLKDKFEIKETKKFSELQKQLTKNEQRMVELDTIIQRLYEKQLLGEIADDRFKKLCDSYEAEQAELKEKVQTATTTLGVKMKSAHNIEKFITTIRKYTQLEKLTPKIINELIDKIIIHQPIGRGRNRQIKLEIHH
;
A
#
# COMPACT_ATOMS: atom_id res chain seq x y z
N MET A 1 -11.10 4.07 -5.57
CA MET A 1 -11.39 5.52 -5.70
C MET A 1 -10.62 6.11 -6.87
N LEU A 2 -11.08 7.27 -7.47
CA LEU A 2 -10.56 7.80 -8.73
C LEU A 2 -9.68 9.04 -8.50
N TYR A 3 -8.44 9.01 -8.99
CA TYR A 3 -7.43 10.07 -8.82
C TYR A 3 -6.75 10.41 -10.15
N CYS A 4 -6.21 11.62 -10.27
CA CYS A 4 -5.27 11.94 -11.35
C CYS A 4 -3.83 11.54 -10.96
N GLU A 5 -2.92 11.53 -11.92
CA GLU A 5 -1.49 11.23 -11.71
C GLU A 5 -0.80 12.14 -10.68
N ASN A 6 -1.31 13.37 -10.51
CA ASN A 6 -0.83 14.31 -9.49
C ASN A 6 -1.44 14.09 -8.09
N GLY A 7 -2.20 12.99 -7.89
CA GLY A 7 -2.78 12.62 -6.60
C GLY A 7 -4.09 13.30 -6.23
N HIS A 8 -4.66 14.16 -7.08
CA HIS A 8 -5.93 14.83 -6.79
C HIS A 8 -7.11 13.92 -7.11
N LYS A 9 -8.11 13.91 -6.24
CA LYS A 9 -9.36 13.18 -6.43
C LYS A 9 -10.18 13.82 -7.58
N LEU A 10 -10.68 12.99 -8.50
CA LEU A 10 -11.60 13.44 -9.52
C LEU A 10 -13.02 13.53 -8.97
N SER A 11 -13.74 14.57 -9.41
CA SER A 11 -15.16 14.77 -9.07
C SER A 11 -16.03 14.25 -10.19
N PHE A 12 -17.15 13.67 -9.81
CA PHE A 12 -18.21 13.30 -10.74
C PHE A 12 -19.00 14.55 -11.15
N CYS A 13 -19.18 14.73 -12.44
CA CYS A 13 -19.92 15.83 -13.04
C CYS A 13 -21.07 15.25 -13.90
N PRO A 14 -22.29 15.22 -13.37
CA PRO A 14 -23.44 14.82 -14.16
C PRO A 14 -23.70 15.84 -15.26
N GLN A 15 -23.94 15.38 -16.46
CA GLN A 15 -24.24 16.26 -17.60
C GLN A 15 -25.15 15.56 -18.59
N GLU A 16 -26.24 16.21 -18.95
CA GLU A 16 -27.13 15.79 -20.01
C GLU A 16 -27.22 16.91 -21.06
N LYS A 17 -27.18 16.53 -22.34
CA LYS A 17 -27.35 17.49 -23.45
C LYS A 17 -28.16 16.83 -24.55
N ALA A 18 -29.31 17.43 -24.89
CA ALA A 18 -30.21 16.93 -25.93
C ALA A 18 -30.61 15.45 -25.76
N GLY A 19 -30.92 15.04 -24.52
CA GLY A 19 -31.28 13.65 -24.20
C GLY A 19 -30.10 12.64 -24.18
N VAL A 20 -28.86 13.12 -24.38
CA VAL A 20 -27.67 12.28 -24.33
C VAL A 20 -26.98 12.47 -23.00
N ASN A 21 -26.74 11.34 -22.30
CA ASN A 21 -25.96 11.35 -21.06
C ASN A 21 -24.47 11.58 -21.38
N LEU A 22 -23.92 12.64 -20.80
CA LEU A 22 -22.53 13.07 -20.94
C LEU A 22 -21.82 13.09 -19.59
N ASP A 23 -22.27 12.28 -18.65
CA ASP A 23 -21.65 12.13 -17.32
C ASP A 23 -20.15 11.88 -17.43
N HIS A 24 -19.37 12.57 -16.61
CA HIS A 24 -17.93 12.47 -16.66
C HIS A 24 -17.27 12.72 -15.30
N TYR A 25 -16.01 12.31 -15.21
CA TYR A 25 -15.13 12.63 -14.10
C TYR A 25 -14.10 13.67 -14.51
N LYS A 26 -13.85 14.65 -13.65
CA LYS A 26 -12.95 15.77 -13.91
C LYS A 26 -12.10 16.12 -12.71
N CYS A 27 -10.81 16.40 -12.94
CA CYS A 27 -9.94 17.03 -11.96
C CYS A 27 -10.18 18.54 -11.95
N HIS A 28 -10.52 19.10 -10.78
CA HIS A 28 -10.80 20.55 -10.62
C HIS A 28 -9.56 21.39 -10.29
N HIS A 29 -8.39 20.78 -10.19
CA HIS A 29 -7.13 21.45 -9.89
C HIS A 29 -6.37 21.92 -11.15
N PHE A 30 -6.92 21.70 -12.33
CA PHE A 30 -6.38 22.19 -13.59
C PHE A 30 -7.17 23.42 -14.06
N GLY A 31 -6.46 24.46 -14.50
CA GLY A 31 -7.05 25.69 -15.05
C GLY A 31 -7.52 26.71 -14.00
N ARG A 32 -7.04 26.61 -12.75
CA ARG A 32 -7.32 27.60 -11.69
C ARG A 32 -6.05 28.33 -11.28
N ALA A 33 -6.18 29.55 -10.77
CA ALA A 33 -5.06 30.28 -10.18
C ALA A 33 -4.47 29.48 -9.02
N GLY A 34 -3.18 29.11 -9.09
CA GLY A 34 -2.53 28.21 -8.14
C GLY A 34 -2.56 26.74 -8.56
N ASP A 35 -2.63 26.46 -9.85
CA ASP A 35 -2.68 25.13 -10.45
C ASP A 35 -1.60 24.18 -9.91
N THR A 36 -2.05 23.10 -9.28
CA THR A 36 -1.19 22.02 -8.82
C THR A 36 -1.29 20.77 -9.69
N CYS A 37 -2.03 20.86 -10.81
CA CYS A 37 -2.25 19.74 -11.73
C CYS A 37 -1.69 20.05 -13.12
N SER A 38 -0.82 19.18 -13.63
CA SER A 38 -0.12 19.35 -14.90
C SER A 38 -1.00 19.22 -16.15
N GLY A 39 -2.23 18.70 -16.03
CA GLY A 39 -3.10 18.45 -17.18
C GLY A 39 -4.59 18.37 -16.87
N GLY A 40 -5.40 18.52 -17.92
CA GLY A 40 -6.85 18.40 -17.88
C GLY A 40 -7.31 16.95 -17.85
N HIS A 41 -7.36 16.36 -16.67
CA HIS A 41 -7.87 15.00 -16.48
C HIS A 41 -9.39 14.99 -16.58
N TYR A 42 -9.90 14.43 -17.66
CA TYR A 42 -11.31 14.30 -17.98
C TYR A 42 -11.58 12.95 -18.63
N LEU A 43 -12.55 12.23 -18.11
CA LEU A 43 -12.96 10.93 -18.66
C LEU A 43 -14.48 10.76 -18.54
N ARG A 44 -15.13 10.30 -19.61
CA ARG A 44 -16.57 9.97 -19.58
C ARG A 44 -16.79 8.77 -18.67
N LYS A 45 -17.89 8.80 -17.93
CA LYS A 45 -18.31 7.72 -17.03
C LYS A 45 -18.44 6.40 -17.77
N GLU A 46 -19.15 6.39 -18.89
CA GLU A 46 -19.37 5.18 -19.71
C GLU A 46 -18.05 4.55 -20.18
N VAL A 47 -17.09 5.39 -20.63
CA VAL A 47 -15.77 4.91 -21.07
C VAL A 47 -15.01 4.29 -19.91
N LEU A 48 -15.03 4.94 -18.75
CA LEU A 48 -14.38 4.43 -17.53
C LEU A 48 -14.98 3.09 -17.11
N GLU A 49 -16.33 3.00 -17.06
CA GLU A 49 -17.02 1.78 -16.65
C GLU A 49 -16.72 0.61 -17.60
N ASN A 50 -16.70 0.85 -18.92
CA ASN A 50 -16.35 -0.17 -19.90
C ASN A 50 -14.89 -0.63 -19.76
N LEU A 51 -13.94 0.29 -19.55
CA LEU A 51 -12.53 -0.06 -19.34
C LEU A 51 -12.33 -0.89 -18.08
N ILE A 52 -12.97 -0.49 -16.98
CA ILE A 52 -12.92 -1.26 -15.72
C ILE A 52 -13.55 -2.65 -15.90
N LEU A 53 -14.69 -2.72 -16.56
CA LEU A 53 -15.37 -3.99 -16.80
C LEU A 53 -14.50 -4.95 -17.60
N ASN A 54 -13.89 -4.49 -18.69
CA ASN A 54 -12.99 -5.29 -19.52
C ASN A 54 -11.77 -5.77 -18.73
N GLU A 55 -11.11 -4.89 -17.97
CA GLU A 55 -9.96 -5.23 -17.13
C GLU A 55 -10.32 -6.32 -16.09
N LEU A 56 -11.46 -6.17 -15.41
CA LEU A 56 -11.91 -7.16 -14.44
C LEU A 56 -12.31 -8.49 -15.08
N GLN A 57 -12.93 -8.44 -16.27
CA GLN A 57 -13.25 -9.65 -17.03
C GLN A 57 -11.98 -10.41 -17.48
N GLU A 58 -10.97 -9.70 -17.99
CA GLU A 58 -9.67 -10.29 -18.34
C GLU A 58 -9.00 -10.92 -17.12
N LEU A 59 -9.04 -10.23 -15.98
CA LEU A 59 -8.49 -10.72 -14.72
C LEU A 59 -9.20 -12.01 -14.27
N ILE A 60 -10.53 -12.02 -14.26
CA ILE A 60 -11.34 -13.19 -13.88
C ILE A 60 -11.09 -14.36 -14.83
N ASN A 61 -11.05 -14.12 -16.13
CA ASN A 61 -10.77 -15.14 -17.14
C ASN A 61 -9.36 -15.71 -16.95
N SER A 62 -8.36 -14.86 -16.72
CA SER A 62 -6.98 -15.30 -16.46
C SER A 62 -6.89 -16.16 -15.20
N PHE A 63 -7.66 -15.80 -14.16
CA PHE A 63 -7.76 -16.58 -12.94
C PHE A 63 -8.37 -17.98 -13.18
N GLN A 64 -9.44 -18.04 -13.96
CA GLN A 64 -10.10 -19.32 -14.29
C GLN A 64 -9.21 -20.24 -15.12
N ILE A 65 -8.39 -19.70 -16.02
CA ILE A 65 -7.48 -20.48 -16.88
C ILE A 65 -6.28 -21.01 -16.09
N ASN A 66 -5.66 -20.18 -15.25
CA ASN A 66 -4.48 -20.56 -14.50
C ASN A 66 -4.34 -19.79 -13.18
N GLU A 67 -5.05 -20.24 -12.17
CA GLU A 67 -5.01 -19.65 -10.81
C GLU A 67 -3.59 -19.61 -10.24
N ALA A 68 -2.80 -20.66 -10.45
CA ALA A 68 -1.45 -20.76 -9.90
C ALA A 68 -0.49 -19.72 -10.51
N ASP A 69 -0.58 -19.47 -11.82
CA ASP A 69 0.25 -18.46 -12.50
C ASP A 69 -0.13 -17.03 -12.07
N LEU A 70 -1.43 -16.74 -11.97
CA LEU A 70 -1.89 -15.44 -11.48
C LEU A 70 -1.46 -15.19 -10.04
N LEU A 71 -1.59 -16.20 -9.17
CA LEU A 71 -1.09 -16.15 -7.81
C LEU A 71 0.40 -15.83 -7.74
N GLN A 72 1.19 -16.47 -8.60
CA GLN A 72 2.62 -16.24 -8.66
C GLN A 72 2.94 -14.80 -9.12
N ARG A 73 2.29 -14.31 -10.16
CA ARG A 73 2.45 -12.94 -10.66
C ARG A 73 2.04 -11.89 -9.63
N LEU A 74 0.94 -12.12 -8.90
CA LEU A 74 0.51 -11.23 -7.83
C LEU A 74 1.54 -11.21 -6.69
N LYS A 75 2.04 -12.38 -6.26
CA LYS A 75 3.10 -12.48 -5.26
C LYS A 75 4.39 -11.78 -5.71
N ASP A 76 4.77 -11.93 -6.98
CA ASP A 76 5.95 -11.28 -7.55
C ASP A 76 5.79 -9.76 -7.63
N LYS A 77 4.62 -9.26 -8.06
CA LYS A 77 4.30 -7.83 -8.16
C LYS A 77 4.34 -7.13 -6.78
N PHE A 78 3.90 -7.81 -5.74
CA PHE A 78 3.90 -7.27 -4.39
C PHE A 78 5.19 -7.57 -3.60
N GLU A 79 6.26 -8.04 -4.28
CA GLU A 79 7.54 -8.40 -3.65
C GLU A 79 7.39 -9.32 -2.43
N ILE A 80 6.34 -10.16 -2.41
CA ILE A 80 6.19 -11.20 -1.41
C ILE A 80 7.16 -12.36 -1.78
N LYS A 81 8.35 -11.98 -2.27
CA LYS A 81 9.45 -12.90 -2.45
C LYS A 81 10.07 -13.17 -1.10
N GLU A 82 9.97 -14.41 -0.72
CA GLU A 82 10.79 -15.10 0.29
C GLU A 82 10.26 -15.11 1.73
N THR A 83 9.63 -16.22 2.01
CA THR A 83 9.48 -16.78 3.35
C THR A 83 10.79 -16.77 4.16
N LYS A 84 11.96 -16.88 3.54
CA LYS A 84 13.26 -16.85 4.22
C LYS A 84 13.61 -15.48 4.80
N LYS A 85 13.60 -14.41 3.99
CA LYS A 85 13.90 -13.05 4.49
C LYS A 85 12.88 -12.56 5.51
N PHE A 86 11.62 -12.93 5.35
CA PHE A 86 10.57 -12.61 6.31
C PHE A 86 10.81 -13.35 7.63
N SER A 87 11.12 -14.65 7.57
CA SER A 87 11.44 -15.46 8.75
C SER A 87 12.69 -14.97 9.46
N GLU A 88 13.73 -14.57 8.71
CA GLU A 88 14.95 -14.00 9.29
C GLU A 88 14.68 -12.66 9.97
N LEU A 89 13.91 -11.76 9.32
CA LEU A 89 13.54 -10.49 9.91
C LEU A 89 12.72 -10.67 11.20
N GLN A 90 11.80 -11.63 11.21
CA GLN A 90 11.01 -11.97 12.38
C GLN A 90 11.87 -12.53 13.52
N LYS A 91 12.84 -13.41 13.20
CA LYS A 91 13.80 -13.93 14.19
C LYS A 91 14.68 -12.80 14.76
N GLN A 92 15.16 -11.88 13.90
CA GLN A 92 15.92 -10.73 14.35
C GLN A 92 15.10 -9.80 15.25
N LEU A 93 13.84 -9.55 14.91
CA LEU A 93 12.93 -8.77 15.73
C LEU A 93 12.80 -9.37 17.13
N THR A 94 12.44 -10.66 17.23
CA THR A 94 12.33 -11.35 18.51
C THR A 94 13.62 -11.33 19.32
N LYS A 95 14.78 -11.53 18.66
CA LYS A 95 16.09 -11.46 19.32
C LYS A 95 16.39 -10.06 19.87
N ASN A 96 16.09 -9.03 19.09
CA ASN A 96 16.31 -7.64 19.52
C ASN A 96 15.39 -7.26 20.68
N GLU A 97 14.11 -7.67 20.65
CA GLU A 97 13.17 -7.48 21.75
C GLU A 97 13.62 -8.16 23.03
N GLN A 98 14.08 -9.42 22.95
CA GLN A 98 14.66 -10.14 24.08
C GLN A 98 15.87 -9.43 24.65
N ARG A 99 16.77 -8.95 23.78
CA ARG A 99 17.96 -8.20 24.21
C ARG A 99 17.61 -6.89 24.91
N MET A 100 16.57 -6.20 24.47
CA MET A 100 16.08 -4.99 25.16
C MET A 100 15.63 -5.29 26.59
N VAL A 101 14.87 -6.38 26.80
CA VAL A 101 14.45 -6.81 28.15
C VAL A 101 15.64 -7.20 29.02
N GLU A 102 16.66 -7.86 28.45
CA GLU A 102 17.89 -8.16 29.17
C GLU A 102 18.62 -6.89 29.59
N LEU A 103 18.72 -5.90 28.71
CA LEU A 103 19.36 -4.62 29.01
C LEU A 103 18.64 -3.87 30.11
N ASP A 104 17.30 -3.85 30.11
CA ASP A 104 16.52 -3.26 31.21
C ASP A 104 16.89 -3.90 32.55
N THR A 105 17.00 -5.23 32.58
CA THR A 105 17.39 -5.97 33.78
C THR A 105 18.83 -5.67 34.20
N ILE A 106 19.77 -5.56 33.26
CA ILE A 106 21.18 -5.24 33.52
C ILE A 106 21.29 -3.83 34.08
N ILE A 107 20.63 -2.85 33.46
CA ILE A 107 20.64 -1.45 33.88
C ILE A 107 20.06 -1.34 35.30
N GLN A 108 18.93 -2.00 35.58
CA GLN A 108 18.37 -2.02 36.93
C GLN A 108 19.36 -2.54 37.98
N ARG A 109 19.99 -3.69 37.71
CA ARG A 109 21.00 -4.27 38.61
C ARG A 109 22.23 -3.36 38.76
N LEU A 110 22.61 -2.62 37.73
CA LEU A 110 23.70 -1.67 37.76
C LEU A 110 23.38 -0.51 38.71
N TYR A 111 22.15 0.00 38.68
CA TYR A 111 21.69 1.03 39.64
C TYR A 111 21.65 0.52 41.07
N GLU A 112 21.20 -0.71 41.31
CA GLU A 112 21.18 -1.33 42.63
C GLU A 112 22.61 -1.42 43.23
N LYS A 113 23.57 -1.88 42.42
CA LYS A 113 24.98 -2.00 42.81
C LYS A 113 25.65 -0.65 43.06
N GLN A 114 25.29 0.39 42.30
CA GLN A 114 25.73 1.74 42.51
C GLN A 114 25.26 2.28 43.87
N LEU A 115 23.97 2.07 44.21
CA LEU A 115 23.40 2.48 45.50
C LEU A 115 24.08 1.80 46.69
N LEU A 116 24.54 0.55 46.52
CA LEU A 116 25.27 -0.22 47.52
C LEU A 116 26.75 0.17 47.62
N GLY A 117 27.24 1.07 46.75
CA GLY A 117 28.67 1.46 46.74
C GLY A 117 29.61 0.39 46.14
N GLU A 118 29.09 -0.64 45.48
CA GLU A 118 29.88 -1.74 44.90
C GLU A 118 30.58 -1.36 43.59
N ILE A 119 30.19 -0.25 42.96
CA ILE A 119 30.72 0.20 41.66
C ILE A 119 31.16 1.66 41.80
N ALA A 120 32.35 1.98 41.31
CA ALA A 120 32.85 3.35 41.23
C ALA A 120 32.02 4.18 40.23
N ASP A 121 31.77 5.46 40.53
CA ASP A 121 30.89 6.35 39.77
C ASP A 121 31.30 6.47 38.29
N ASP A 122 32.57 6.59 37.99
CA ASP A 122 33.05 6.68 36.61
C ASP A 122 32.79 5.42 35.81
N ARG A 123 32.92 4.25 36.47
CA ARG A 123 32.65 2.97 35.82
C ARG A 123 31.15 2.74 35.61
N PHE A 124 30.35 3.13 36.62
CA PHE A 124 28.88 3.10 36.52
C PHE A 124 28.41 3.93 35.33
N LYS A 125 28.83 5.20 35.26
CA LYS A 125 28.44 6.11 34.17
C LYS A 125 28.82 5.54 32.81
N LYS A 126 30.04 5.05 32.65
CA LYS A 126 30.50 4.48 31.37
C LYS A 126 29.67 3.24 30.94
N LEU A 127 29.27 2.39 31.89
CA LEU A 127 28.46 1.22 31.61
C LEU A 127 27.02 1.62 31.27
N CYS A 128 26.42 2.57 32.00
CA CYS A 128 25.07 3.07 31.69
C CYS A 128 25.03 3.68 30.28
N ASP A 129 25.96 4.62 29.98
CA ASP A 129 26.04 5.27 28.67
C ASP A 129 26.14 4.23 27.54
N SER A 130 26.89 3.13 27.74
CA SER A 130 27.03 2.06 26.75
C SER A 130 25.78 1.25 26.57
N TYR A 131 25.10 0.87 27.65
CA TYR A 131 23.85 0.09 27.58
C TYR A 131 22.67 0.91 27.08
N GLU A 132 22.58 2.18 27.44
CA GLU A 132 21.57 3.11 26.91
C GLU A 132 21.75 3.35 25.41
N ALA A 133 22.99 3.48 24.94
CA ALA A 133 23.28 3.58 23.51
C ALA A 133 22.88 2.31 22.74
N GLU A 134 23.22 1.12 23.28
CA GLU A 134 22.79 -0.17 22.70
C GLU A 134 21.26 -0.27 22.66
N GLN A 135 20.58 0.14 23.73
CA GLN A 135 19.13 0.10 23.81
C GLN A 135 18.47 1.04 22.78
N ALA A 136 19.01 2.23 22.59
CA ALA A 136 18.53 3.18 21.59
C ALA A 136 18.67 2.62 20.17
N GLU A 137 19.80 2.00 19.84
CA GLU A 137 20.02 1.35 18.54
C GLU A 137 19.07 0.17 18.29
N LEU A 138 18.87 -0.67 19.33
CA LEU A 138 17.93 -1.80 19.24
C LEU A 138 16.49 -1.33 19.06
N LYS A 139 16.09 -0.27 19.74
CA LYS A 139 14.74 0.33 19.61
C LYS A 139 14.45 0.79 18.19
N GLU A 140 15.41 1.44 17.54
CA GLU A 140 15.30 1.84 16.13
C GLU A 140 15.18 0.63 15.20
N LYS A 141 16.00 -0.41 15.42
CA LYS A 141 15.94 -1.67 14.66
C LYS A 141 14.60 -2.39 14.81
N VAL A 142 14.08 -2.47 16.04
CA VAL A 142 12.76 -3.05 16.35
C VAL A 142 11.65 -2.28 15.63
N GLN A 143 11.65 -0.95 15.71
CA GLN A 143 10.64 -0.11 15.07
C GLN A 143 10.65 -0.28 13.55
N THR A 144 11.82 -0.27 12.93
CA THR A 144 11.99 -0.46 11.48
C THR A 144 11.53 -1.85 11.04
N ALA A 145 11.93 -2.89 11.77
CA ALA A 145 11.53 -4.27 11.49
C ALA A 145 10.01 -4.45 11.61
N THR A 146 9.40 -3.93 12.68
CA THR A 146 7.96 -4.00 12.94
C THR A 146 7.17 -3.30 11.83
N THR A 147 7.60 -2.11 11.41
CA THR A 147 6.96 -1.37 10.32
C THR A 147 7.03 -2.16 9.01
N THR A 148 8.21 -2.70 8.69
CA THR A 148 8.43 -3.49 7.46
C THR A 148 7.59 -4.77 7.44
N LEU A 149 7.55 -5.49 8.55
CA LEU A 149 6.72 -6.69 8.70
C LEU A 149 5.23 -6.37 8.58
N GLY A 150 4.77 -5.29 9.23
CA GLY A 150 3.38 -4.84 9.18
C GLY A 150 2.91 -4.50 7.77
N VAL A 151 3.72 -3.82 6.97
CA VAL A 151 3.40 -3.52 5.56
C VAL A 151 3.30 -4.81 4.75
N LYS A 152 4.26 -5.74 4.89
CA LYS A 152 4.26 -7.01 4.16
C LYS A 152 3.09 -7.92 4.55
N MET A 153 2.74 -7.99 5.82
CA MET A 153 1.58 -8.76 6.29
C MET A 153 0.26 -8.21 5.74
N LYS A 154 0.10 -6.89 5.71
CA LYS A 154 -1.09 -6.26 5.10
C LYS A 154 -1.19 -6.57 3.61
N SER A 155 -0.08 -6.53 2.87
CA SER A 155 -0.06 -6.86 1.45
C SER A 155 -0.43 -8.32 1.20
N ALA A 156 0.09 -9.27 1.98
CA ALA A 156 -0.25 -10.69 1.88
C ALA A 156 -1.75 -10.94 2.15
N HIS A 157 -2.27 -10.35 3.22
CA HIS A 157 -3.70 -10.45 3.57
C HIS A 157 -4.61 -9.87 2.48
N ASN A 158 -4.22 -8.72 1.90
CA ASN A 158 -4.97 -8.10 0.80
C ASN A 158 -5.03 -9.01 -0.43
N ILE A 159 -3.93 -9.70 -0.77
CA ILE A 159 -3.91 -10.65 -1.89
C ILE A 159 -4.84 -11.84 -1.63
N GLU A 160 -4.80 -12.44 -0.45
CA GLU A 160 -5.71 -13.54 -0.10
C GLU A 160 -7.18 -13.12 -0.17
N LYS A 161 -7.50 -11.95 0.38
CA LYS A 161 -8.83 -11.37 0.32
C LYS A 161 -9.26 -11.12 -1.13
N PHE A 162 -8.38 -10.55 -1.95
CA PHE A 162 -8.63 -10.29 -3.36
C PHE A 162 -8.92 -11.58 -4.13
N ILE A 163 -8.12 -12.63 -3.96
CA ILE A 163 -8.32 -13.94 -4.58
C ILE A 163 -9.64 -14.57 -4.13
N THR A 164 -9.92 -14.54 -2.83
CA THR A 164 -11.18 -15.05 -2.29
C THR A 164 -12.38 -14.32 -2.88
N THR A 165 -12.20 -13.03 -3.16
CA THR A 165 -13.24 -12.21 -3.79
C THR A 165 -13.41 -12.56 -5.27
N ILE A 166 -12.31 -12.69 -6.03
CA ILE A 166 -12.38 -13.10 -7.46
C ILE A 166 -13.06 -14.46 -7.63
N ARG A 167 -12.79 -15.43 -6.76
CA ARG A 167 -13.44 -16.75 -6.79
C ARG A 167 -14.96 -16.70 -6.70
N LYS A 168 -15.55 -15.65 -6.14
CA LYS A 168 -17.00 -15.46 -6.06
C LYS A 168 -17.59 -15.00 -7.38
N TYR A 169 -16.79 -14.42 -8.28
CA TYR A 169 -17.21 -13.88 -9.55
C TYR A 169 -16.74 -14.79 -10.68
N THR A 170 -17.63 -15.63 -11.20
CA THR A 170 -17.36 -16.51 -12.36
C THR A 170 -17.61 -15.80 -13.69
N GLN A 171 -18.56 -14.88 -13.72
CA GLN A 171 -18.89 -14.04 -14.87
C GLN A 171 -19.28 -12.65 -14.38
N LEU A 172 -18.75 -11.64 -15.02
CA LEU A 172 -19.02 -10.25 -14.70
C LEU A 172 -19.70 -9.57 -15.88
N GLU A 173 -21.03 -9.45 -15.82
CA GLU A 173 -21.80 -8.80 -16.88
C GLU A 173 -21.91 -7.29 -16.70
N LYS A 174 -21.97 -6.82 -15.45
CA LYS A 174 -22.15 -5.41 -15.10
C LYS A 174 -21.35 -5.02 -13.88
N LEU A 175 -20.81 -3.81 -13.88
CA LEU A 175 -20.19 -3.21 -12.70
C LEU A 175 -21.26 -2.80 -11.69
N THR A 176 -21.06 -3.17 -10.45
CA THR A 176 -21.83 -2.65 -9.31
C THR A 176 -20.88 -1.92 -8.36
N PRO A 177 -21.36 -0.95 -7.58
CA PRO A 177 -20.54 -0.28 -6.56
C PRO A 177 -19.87 -1.26 -5.60
N LYS A 178 -20.54 -2.38 -5.29
CA LYS A 178 -20.00 -3.43 -4.45
C LYS A 178 -18.78 -4.10 -5.08
N ILE A 179 -18.86 -4.49 -6.35
CA ILE A 179 -17.77 -5.14 -7.10
C ILE A 179 -16.57 -4.20 -7.19
N ILE A 180 -16.81 -2.92 -7.52
CA ILE A 180 -15.75 -1.91 -7.60
C ILE A 180 -15.03 -1.75 -6.24
N ASN A 181 -15.78 -1.66 -5.15
CA ASN A 181 -15.19 -1.49 -3.81
C ASN A 181 -14.49 -2.76 -3.29
N GLU A 182 -14.87 -3.94 -3.77
CA GLU A 182 -14.26 -5.20 -3.37
C GLU A 182 -12.99 -5.54 -4.17
N LEU A 183 -12.93 -5.14 -5.46
CA LEU A 183 -11.87 -5.54 -6.38
C LEU A 183 -10.91 -4.40 -6.76
N ILE A 184 -11.28 -3.14 -6.50
CA ILE A 184 -10.48 -1.98 -6.90
C ILE A 184 -10.22 -1.09 -5.70
N ASP A 185 -8.96 -0.89 -5.41
CA ASP A 185 -8.50 0.01 -4.35
C ASP A 185 -8.42 1.45 -4.87
N LYS A 186 -7.75 1.62 -6.01
CA LYS A 186 -7.47 2.93 -6.58
C LYS A 186 -7.40 2.88 -8.11
N ILE A 187 -7.90 3.92 -8.76
CA ILE A 187 -7.75 4.14 -10.20
C ILE A 187 -7.05 5.47 -10.40
N ILE A 188 -5.97 5.48 -11.18
CA ILE A 188 -5.22 6.69 -11.55
C ILE A 188 -5.45 6.97 -13.03
N ILE A 189 -5.90 8.20 -13.32
CA ILE A 189 -6.04 8.70 -14.69
C ILE A 189 -4.81 9.55 -15.02
N HIS A 190 -4.07 9.15 -16.04
CA HIS A 190 -2.95 9.92 -16.55
C HIS A 190 -3.39 11.06 -17.45
N GLN A 191 -2.48 11.99 -17.67
CA GLN A 191 -2.69 13.08 -18.62
C GLN A 191 -2.94 12.51 -20.02
N PRO A 192 -3.98 12.97 -20.73
CA PRO A 192 -4.26 12.50 -22.06
C PRO A 192 -3.18 12.93 -23.04
N ILE A 193 -2.79 12.00 -23.91
CA ILE A 193 -1.85 12.23 -25.02
C ILE A 193 -2.66 12.41 -26.31
N GLY A 194 -2.29 13.39 -27.13
CA GLY A 194 -2.97 13.70 -28.39
C GLY A 194 -4.17 14.65 -28.24
N ARG A 195 -4.83 14.96 -29.36
CA ARG A 195 -5.97 15.89 -29.43
C ARG A 195 -7.12 15.31 -30.25
N GLY A 196 -8.33 15.73 -29.96
CA GLY A 196 -9.53 15.35 -30.72
C GLY A 196 -9.81 13.85 -30.67
N ARG A 197 -10.05 13.23 -31.85
CA ARG A 197 -10.38 11.80 -31.98
C ARG A 197 -9.22 10.86 -31.68
N ASN A 198 -7.97 11.35 -31.72
CA ASN A 198 -6.76 10.58 -31.45
C ASN A 198 -6.28 10.72 -30.00
N ARG A 199 -7.14 11.21 -29.12
CA ARG A 199 -6.84 11.36 -27.70
C ARG A 199 -6.78 9.98 -27.03
N GLN A 200 -5.61 9.64 -26.46
CA GLN A 200 -5.39 8.44 -25.68
C GLN A 200 -5.27 8.79 -24.19
N ILE A 201 -5.86 7.99 -23.35
CA ILE A 201 -5.81 8.14 -21.90
C ILE A 201 -5.32 6.83 -21.31
N LYS A 202 -4.23 6.89 -20.57
CA LYS A 202 -3.73 5.74 -19.80
C LYS A 202 -4.44 5.70 -18.46
N LEU A 203 -4.92 4.52 -18.08
CA LEU A 203 -5.46 4.22 -16.77
C LEU A 203 -4.54 3.24 -16.04
N GLU A 204 -4.39 3.43 -14.74
CA GLU A 204 -3.78 2.45 -13.85
C GLU A 204 -4.81 2.03 -12.81
N ILE A 205 -5.13 0.74 -12.79
CA ILE A 205 -6.09 0.16 -11.85
C ILE A 205 -5.30 -0.62 -10.80
N HIS A 206 -5.49 -0.27 -9.53
CA HIS A 206 -4.88 -0.94 -8.38
C HIS A 206 -5.97 -1.77 -7.68
N HIS A 207 -5.65 -3.03 -7.45
CA HIS A 207 -6.50 -4.02 -6.81
C HIS A 207 -6.11 -4.28 -5.37
#